data_f2ec41e9f07d13b0089cfdc15a86fa56
#
_entry.id   f2ec41e9f07d13b0089cfdc15a86fa56
#
_cell.length_a   1.000
_cell.length_b   1.000
_cell.length_c   1.000
_cell.angle_alpha   90.00
_cell.angle_beta   90.00
_cell.angle_gamma   90.00
#
_symmetry.space_group_name_H-M   'P 1'
#
loop_
_entity.id
_entity.type
_entity.pdbx_description
1 polymer ?
#
loop_
_entity_poly.entity_id
_entity_poly.type
_entity_poly.pdbx_seq_one_letter_code
_entity_poly.pdbx_strand_id
1 'polypeptide(L)'
;MTSINTITLEVADTAAAERFYTAAFGLGSRLRLRAAQEQTTGFRGFTLSLIVSQPADVELLFQSAVDAGATVLKPVAKNMWGCGGVVQAPDGTIWKIATPAKKDTRPASREVQNIVLLLGASDVAASRKFYTDHGFAVAKSFARMYVEFAAGEGPIKLGLYRRRALAKDAGVPPEGSGAHRIAIGGDGGSFTDPDGFAWEATTSAALS
;
A
#
# COMPACT_ATOMS: atom_id res chain seq x y z
N MET A 1 -12.11 2.30 17.06
CA MET A 1 -11.76 1.53 15.84
C MET A 1 -10.32 1.89 15.50
N THR A 2 -9.44 0.92 15.38
CA THR A 2 -8.02 1.15 15.10
C THR A 2 -7.84 1.73 13.69
N SER A 3 -6.99 2.75 13.56
CA SER A 3 -6.69 3.45 12.31
C SER A 3 -5.21 3.42 11.97
N ILE A 4 -4.91 3.52 10.67
CA ILE A 4 -3.55 3.65 10.16
C ILE A 4 -3.33 5.11 9.73
N ASN A 5 -2.32 5.73 10.30
CA ASN A 5 -2.03 7.15 10.10
C ASN A 5 -0.87 7.37 9.14
N THR A 6 0.10 6.47 9.11
CA THR A 6 1.30 6.60 8.28
C THR A 6 1.88 5.25 7.89
N ILE A 7 2.54 5.22 6.75
CA ILE A 7 3.41 4.12 6.30
C ILE A 7 4.85 4.62 6.34
N THR A 8 5.73 3.87 6.96
CA THR A 8 7.17 4.10 6.91
C THR A 8 7.81 3.05 6.02
N LEU A 9 8.41 3.45 4.90
CA LEU A 9 9.18 2.54 4.05
C LEU A 9 10.66 2.59 4.47
N GLU A 10 11.27 1.43 4.56
CA GLU A 10 12.69 1.27 4.84
C GLU A 10 13.44 1.12 3.52
N VAL A 11 14.28 2.11 3.20
CA VAL A 11 14.91 2.25 1.90
C VAL A 11 16.43 2.33 2.02
N ALA A 12 17.16 1.89 1.00
CA ALA A 12 18.62 1.91 1.02
C ALA A 12 19.18 3.35 0.94
N ASP A 13 18.53 4.23 0.16
CA ASP A 13 18.88 5.65 -0.01
C ASP A 13 17.62 6.50 0.21
N THR A 14 17.55 7.12 1.37
CA THR A 14 16.41 7.95 1.76
C THR A 14 16.28 9.21 0.89
N ALA A 15 17.40 9.82 0.45
CA ALA A 15 17.36 11.01 -0.38
C ALA A 15 16.88 10.69 -1.80
N ALA A 16 17.31 9.58 -2.38
CA ALA A 16 16.83 9.12 -3.68
C ALA A 16 15.35 8.74 -3.63
N ALA A 17 14.93 8.05 -2.59
CA ALA A 17 13.53 7.69 -2.39
C ALA A 17 12.64 8.93 -2.19
N GLU A 18 13.07 9.93 -1.41
CA GLU A 18 12.33 11.18 -1.23
C GLU A 18 12.10 11.90 -2.56
N ARG A 19 13.14 12.02 -3.41
CA ARG A 19 13.00 12.61 -4.75
C ARG A 19 12.00 11.84 -5.60
N PHE A 20 12.09 10.50 -5.59
CA PHE A 20 11.16 9.66 -6.35
C PHE A 20 9.71 9.85 -5.87
N TYR A 21 9.42 9.67 -4.59
CA TYR A 21 8.05 9.74 -4.07
C TYR A 21 7.43 11.12 -4.17
N THR A 22 8.21 12.17 -4.04
CA THR A 22 7.75 13.54 -4.27
C THR A 22 7.37 13.77 -5.74
N ALA A 23 8.23 13.37 -6.67
CA ALA A 23 7.97 13.52 -8.11
C ALA A 23 6.81 12.61 -8.58
N ALA A 24 6.80 11.34 -8.15
CA ALA A 24 5.82 10.37 -8.59
C ALA A 24 4.42 10.63 -8.01
N PHE A 25 4.31 10.83 -6.69
CA PHE A 25 3.02 10.75 -6.01
C PHE A 25 2.68 11.94 -5.11
N GLY A 26 3.66 12.58 -4.47
CA GLY A 26 3.44 13.73 -3.60
C GLY A 26 2.57 13.42 -2.37
N LEU A 27 2.82 12.29 -1.68
CA LEU A 27 1.94 11.78 -0.61
C LEU A 27 2.07 12.53 0.73
N GLY A 28 3.07 13.39 0.88
CA GLY A 28 3.29 14.16 2.11
C GLY A 28 3.49 13.28 3.35
N SER A 29 2.92 13.68 4.48
CA SER A 29 3.08 12.99 5.77
C SER A 29 2.47 11.59 5.86
N ARG A 30 1.69 11.16 4.87
CA ARG A 30 1.13 9.80 4.81
C ARG A 30 2.19 8.73 4.54
N LEU A 31 3.31 9.13 3.93
CA LEU A 31 4.46 8.28 3.64
C LEU A 31 5.70 8.85 4.31
N ARG A 32 6.37 8.03 5.12
CA ARG A 32 7.66 8.34 5.74
C ARG A 32 8.73 7.41 5.18
N LEU A 33 9.97 7.88 5.21
CA LEU A 33 11.12 7.12 4.77
C LEU A 33 12.13 7.02 5.92
N ARG A 34 12.74 5.83 6.09
CA ARG A 34 13.89 5.65 6.97
C ARG A 34 14.90 4.70 6.34
N ALA A 35 16.14 4.75 6.79
CA ALA A 35 17.18 3.87 6.31
C ALA A 35 16.88 2.41 6.66
N ALA A 36 17.01 1.53 5.67
CA ALA A 36 16.83 0.10 5.86
C ALA A 36 17.99 -0.47 6.68
N GLN A 37 17.68 -1.35 7.64
CA GLN A 37 18.66 -2.04 8.48
C GLN A 37 18.94 -3.46 7.98
N GLU A 38 17.98 -4.08 7.30
CA GLU A 38 18.05 -5.47 6.88
C GLU A 38 17.98 -5.62 5.37
N GLN A 39 18.51 -6.74 4.88
CA GLN A 39 18.44 -7.10 3.47
C GLN A 39 17.08 -7.73 3.14
N THR A 40 16.66 -7.59 1.89
CA THR A 40 15.45 -8.24 1.36
C THR A 40 15.65 -8.59 -0.10
N THR A 41 14.99 -9.67 -0.54
CA THR A 41 14.96 -10.08 -1.95
C THR A 41 13.54 -10.50 -2.35
N GLY A 42 13.22 -10.33 -3.62
CA GLY A 42 11.92 -10.74 -4.17
C GLY A 42 10.72 -9.97 -3.62
N PHE A 43 9.56 -10.63 -3.59
CA PHE A 43 8.31 -10.02 -3.14
C PHE A 43 8.28 -9.84 -1.61
N ARG A 44 8.15 -8.61 -1.16
CA ARG A 44 8.16 -8.25 0.27
C ARG A 44 6.86 -8.57 1.02
N GLY A 45 5.88 -9.16 0.36
CA GLY A 45 4.63 -9.59 0.98
C GLY A 45 3.55 -8.51 1.09
N PHE A 46 3.75 -7.33 0.56
CA PHE A 46 2.73 -6.26 0.55
C PHE A 46 2.72 -5.48 -0.75
N THR A 47 1.62 -4.77 -0.98
CA THR A 47 1.49 -3.73 -2.01
C THR A 47 0.77 -2.52 -1.46
N LEU A 48 1.07 -1.36 -2.03
CA LEU A 48 0.37 -0.11 -1.77
C LEU A 48 -0.45 0.28 -3.00
N SER A 49 -1.68 0.73 -2.77
CA SER A 49 -2.55 1.19 -3.86
C SER A 49 -2.95 2.63 -3.63
N LEU A 50 -2.81 3.45 -4.67
CA LEU A 50 -3.35 4.80 -4.73
C LEU A 50 -4.69 4.74 -5.44
N ILE A 51 -5.75 5.10 -4.72
CA ILE A 51 -7.10 5.16 -5.28
C ILE A 51 -7.38 6.61 -5.67
N VAL A 52 -7.73 6.80 -6.94
CA VAL A 52 -8.00 8.10 -7.54
C VAL A 52 -9.41 8.17 -8.13
N SER A 53 -9.85 9.35 -8.55
CA SER A 53 -11.25 9.60 -8.91
C SER A 53 -11.64 9.03 -10.28
N GLN A 54 -10.72 9.00 -11.25
CA GLN A 54 -11.05 8.73 -12.64
C GLN A 54 -9.85 8.17 -13.43
N PRO A 55 -10.07 7.58 -14.62
CA PRO A 55 -9.00 7.00 -15.44
C PRO A 55 -7.87 7.98 -15.80
N ALA A 56 -8.18 9.23 -16.13
CA ALA A 56 -7.17 10.24 -16.45
C ALA A 56 -6.22 10.54 -15.27
N ASP A 57 -6.71 10.47 -14.04
CA ASP A 57 -5.87 10.61 -12.84
C ASP A 57 -4.94 9.38 -12.67
N VAL A 58 -5.40 8.17 -13.05
CA VAL A 58 -4.56 6.95 -13.07
C VAL A 58 -3.41 7.13 -14.06
N GLU A 59 -3.71 7.52 -15.29
CA GLU A 59 -2.70 7.72 -16.35
C GLU A 59 -1.67 8.76 -15.90
N LEU A 60 -2.11 9.89 -15.34
CA LEU A 60 -1.25 10.97 -14.90
C LEU A 60 -0.26 10.52 -13.81
N LEU A 61 -0.74 9.86 -12.76
CA LEU A 61 0.12 9.40 -11.67
C LEU A 61 1.00 8.23 -12.09
N PHE A 62 0.48 7.33 -12.92
CA PHE A 62 1.26 6.22 -13.47
C PHE A 62 2.43 6.73 -14.31
N GLN A 63 2.17 7.67 -15.23
CA GLN A 63 3.22 8.27 -16.04
C GLN A 63 4.23 9.05 -15.19
N SER A 64 3.76 9.81 -14.19
CA SER A 64 4.65 10.50 -13.25
C SER A 64 5.60 9.54 -12.51
N ALA A 65 5.11 8.35 -12.14
CA ALA A 65 5.96 7.34 -11.51
C ALA A 65 6.99 6.76 -12.48
N VAL A 66 6.60 6.49 -13.73
CA VAL A 66 7.51 5.99 -14.77
C VAL A 66 8.58 7.04 -15.09
N ASP A 67 8.20 8.30 -15.26
CA ASP A 67 9.13 9.42 -15.53
C ASP A 67 10.11 9.64 -14.35
N ALA A 68 9.67 9.34 -13.12
CA ALA A 68 10.52 9.38 -11.93
C ALA A 68 11.42 8.14 -11.77
N GLY A 69 11.32 7.14 -12.64
CA GLY A 69 12.17 5.96 -12.66
C GLY A 69 11.55 4.66 -12.17
N ALA A 70 10.22 4.58 -12.03
CA ALA A 70 9.55 3.31 -11.71
C ALA A 70 9.59 2.33 -12.89
N THR A 71 9.66 1.05 -12.57
CA THR A 71 9.53 -0.04 -13.54
C THR A 71 8.06 -0.43 -13.69
N VAL A 72 7.58 -0.53 -14.92
CA VAL A 72 6.22 -0.99 -15.21
C VAL A 72 6.13 -2.50 -14.99
N LEU A 73 5.29 -2.93 -14.06
CA LEU A 73 4.96 -4.35 -13.84
C LEU A 73 3.71 -4.76 -14.62
N LYS A 74 2.69 -3.88 -14.62
CA LYS A 74 1.48 -4.03 -15.45
C LYS A 74 1.10 -2.67 -16.01
N PRO A 75 0.95 -2.53 -17.31
CA PRO A 75 0.50 -1.27 -17.92
C PRO A 75 -0.91 -0.92 -17.45
N VAL A 76 -1.27 0.36 -17.57
CA VAL A 76 -2.63 0.82 -17.28
C VAL A 76 -3.60 0.11 -18.23
N ALA A 77 -4.62 -0.49 -17.65
CA ALA A 77 -5.66 -1.18 -18.42
C ALA A 77 -7.04 -0.96 -17.78
N LYS A 78 -8.06 -0.90 -18.62
CA LYS A 78 -9.47 -0.89 -18.22
C LYS A 78 -9.99 -2.32 -18.11
N ASN A 79 -10.79 -2.59 -17.09
CA ASN A 79 -11.46 -3.87 -16.91
C ASN A 79 -12.88 -3.65 -16.33
N MET A 80 -13.57 -4.75 -16.00
CA MET A 80 -14.93 -4.64 -15.42
C MET A 80 -14.97 -3.92 -14.06
N TRP A 81 -13.84 -3.87 -13.34
CA TRP A 81 -13.71 -3.26 -12.01
C TRP A 81 -13.21 -1.81 -12.03
N GLY A 82 -12.90 -1.26 -13.21
CA GLY A 82 -12.39 0.09 -13.36
C GLY A 82 -11.15 0.18 -14.24
N CYS A 83 -10.19 1.01 -13.84
CA CYS A 83 -8.95 1.25 -14.54
C CYS A 83 -7.78 1.19 -13.55
N GLY A 84 -6.63 0.63 -13.95
CA GLY A 84 -5.45 0.63 -13.10
C GLY A 84 -4.20 0.05 -13.75
N GLY A 85 -3.05 0.36 -13.16
CA GLY A 85 -1.75 -0.16 -13.53
C GLY A 85 -0.89 -0.42 -12.30
N VAL A 86 0.22 -1.14 -12.46
CA VAL A 86 1.15 -1.51 -11.38
C VAL A 86 2.57 -1.14 -11.78
N VAL A 87 3.25 -0.45 -10.87
CA VAL A 87 4.66 -0.07 -11.01
C VAL A 87 5.46 -0.53 -9.81
N GLN A 88 6.75 -0.72 -10.01
CA GLN A 88 7.70 -0.93 -8.93
C GLN A 88 8.61 0.29 -8.82
N ALA A 89 8.62 0.89 -7.64
CA ALA A 89 9.51 2.01 -7.31
C ALA A 89 10.99 1.55 -7.31
N PRO A 90 11.97 2.46 -7.48
CA PRO A 90 13.39 2.12 -7.46
C PRO A 90 13.85 1.43 -6.17
N ASP A 91 13.18 1.69 -5.04
CA ASP A 91 13.43 1.01 -3.76
C ASP A 91 12.84 -0.40 -3.68
N GLY A 92 12.13 -0.86 -4.72
CA GLY A 92 11.49 -2.16 -4.83
C GLY A 92 10.06 -2.24 -4.28
N THR A 93 9.50 -1.16 -3.75
CA THR A 93 8.10 -1.12 -3.30
C THR A 93 7.14 -1.17 -4.49
N ILE A 94 6.10 -2.00 -4.39
CA ILE A 94 5.11 -2.17 -5.46
C ILE A 94 3.90 -1.27 -5.20
N TRP A 95 3.55 -0.47 -6.20
CA TRP A 95 2.44 0.46 -6.18
C TRP A 95 1.44 0.16 -7.29
N LYS A 96 0.18 0.09 -6.92
CA LYS A 96 -0.95 0.04 -7.85
C LYS A 96 -1.61 1.42 -7.88
N ILE A 97 -1.86 1.96 -9.05
CA ILE A 97 -2.66 3.17 -9.21
C ILE A 97 -3.97 2.74 -9.85
N ALA A 98 -5.10 3.03 -9.21
CA ALA A 98 -6.38 2.49 -9.66
C ALA A 98 -7.57 3.41 -9.35
N THR A 99 -8.63 3.24 -10.14
CA THR A 99 -9.94 3.84 -9.91
C THR A 99 -11.06 2.85 -10.25
N PRO A 100 -12.16 2.80 -9.50
CA PRO A 100 -13.37 2.08 -9.89
C PRO A 100 -14.16 2.79 -11.00
N ALA A 101 -13.88 4.07 -11.25
CA ALA A 101 -14.56 4.84 -12.29
C ALA A 101 -14.17 4.35 -13.70
N LYS A 102 -15.12 4.38 -14.61
CA LYS A 102 -14.95 3.92 -16.00
C LYS A 102 -14.77 5.06 -16.99
N LYS A 103 -15.10 6.30 -16.59
CA LYS A 103 -15.09 7.49 -17.42
C LYS A 103 -14.47 8.66 -16.67
N ASP A 104 -13.91 9.57 -17.44
CA ASP A 104 -13.43 10.85 -16.93
C ASP A 104 -14.59 11.85 -16.83
N THR A 105 -14.58 12.65 -15.79
CA THR A 105 -15.63 13.66 -15.50
C THR A 105 -15.06 15.06 -15.31
N ARG A 106 -13.73 15.19 -15.23
CA ARG A 106 -13.02 16.45 -15.02
C ARG A 106 -11.60 16.36 -15.63
N PRO A 107 -10.86 17.46 -15.76
CA PRO A 107 -9.44 17.41 -16.10
C PRO A 107 -8.65 16.53 -15.11
N ALA A 108 -7.59 15.88 -15.60
CA ALA A 108 -6.72 15.04 -14.79
C ALA A 108 -6.13 15.80 -13.61
N SER A 109 -6.03 15.15 -12.47
CA SER A 109 -5.42 15.68 -11.25
C SER A 109 -4.54 14.65 -10.56
N ARG A 110 -3.63 15.13 -9.70
CA ARG A 110 -2.77 14.26 -8.87
C ARG A 110 -3.38 13.94 -7.50
N GLU A 111 -4.67 14.20 -7.33
CA GLU A 111 -5.36 14.00 -6.07
C GLU A 111 -5.54 12.51 -5.77
N VAL A 112 -4.95 12.06 -4.66
CA VAL A 112 -5.10 10.70 -4.14
C VAL A 112 -6.17 10.69 -3.07
N GLN A 113 -7.28 10.02 -3.35
CA GLN A 113 -8.42 9.90 -2.44
C GLN A 113 -8.12 9.00 -1.24
N ASN A 114 -7.53 7.82 -1.51
CA ASN A 114 -7.21 6.85 -0.48
C ASN A 114 -5.89 6.15 -0.81
N ILE A 115 -5.17 5.76 0.23
CA ILE A 115 -4.10 4.79 0.16
C ILE A 115 -4.65 3.48 0.73
N VAL A 116 -4.44 2.36 0.03
CA VAL A 116 -4.80 1.02 0.52
C VAL A 116 -3.53 0.21 0.67
N LEU A 117 -3.26 -0.22 1.90
CA LEU A 117 -2.21 -1.20 2.20
C LEU A 117 -2.81 -2.59 2.11
N LEU A 118 -2.27 -3.43 1.23
CA LEU A 118 -2.60 -4.85 1.14
C LEU A 118 -1.45 -5.69 1.67
N LEU A 119 -1.70 -6.44 2.74
CA LEU A 119 -0.75 -7.38 3.33
C LEU A 119 -1.03 -8.80 2.81
N GLY A 120 0.02 -9.46 2.39
CA GLY A 120 0.00 -10.84 1.91
C GLY A 120 0.06 -11.82 3.07
N ALA A 121 -1.09 -12.30 3.51
CA ALA A 121 -1.19 -13.27 4.60
C ALA A 121 -0.92 -14.71 4.14
N SER A 122 -0.24 -15.47 4.98
CA SER A 122 -0.06 -16.92 4.84
C SER A 122 -1.36 -17.67 5.14
N ASP A 123 -2.03 -17.27 6.22
CA ASP A 123 -3.38 -17.70 6.61
C ASP A 123 -4.27 -16.48 6.86
N VAL A 124 -5.11 -16.15 5.87
CA VAL A 124 -6.01 -14.99 5.95
C VAL A 124 -7.00 -15.08 7.12
N ALA A 125 -7.42 -16.29 7.52
CA ALA A 125 -8.36 -16.44 8.63
C ALA A 125 -7.69 -16.16 9.98
N ALA A 126 -6.46 -16.65 10.17
CA ALA A 126 -5.66 -16.38 11.38
C ALA A 126 -5.33 -14.89 11.48
N SER A 127 -4.82 -14.28 10.39
CA SER A 127 -4.49 -12.86 10.37
C SER A 127 -5.73 -11.99 10.57
N ARG A 128 -6.89 -12.34 9.96
CA ARG A 128 -8.17 -11.65 10.21
C ARG A 128 -8.52 -11.66 11.69
N LYS A 129 -8.45 -12.83 12.35
CA LYS A 129 -8.73 -12.93 13.79
C LYS A 129 -7.79 -12.05 14.60
N PHE A 130 -6.49 -12.11 14.31
CA PHE A 130 -5.48 -11.29 14.97
C PHE A 130 -5.80 -9.78 14.87
N TYR A 131 -6.11 -9.28 13.68
CA TYR A 131 -6.44 -7.87 13.48
C TYR A 131 -7.76 -7.46 14.14
N THR A 132 -8.77 -8.34 14.17
CA THR A 132 -10.02 -8.05 14.91
C THR A 132 -9.78 -7.99 16.42
N ASP A 133 -8.92 -8.84 16.96
CA ASP A 133 -8.51 -8.79 18.38
C ASP A 133 -7.73 -7.49 18.71
N HIS A 134 -7.09 -6.86 17.70
CA HIS A 134 -6.41 -5.56 17.80
C HIS A 134 -7.32 -4.36 17.42
N GLY A 135 -8.62 -4.54 17.41
CA GLY A 135 -9.59 -3.44 17.25
C GLY A 135 -9.93 -3.05 15.81
N PHE A 136 -9.48 -3.82 14.81
CA PHE A 136 -9.88 -3.61 13.42
C PHE A 136 -11.24 -4.26 13.14
N ALA A 137 -12.19 -3.50 12.61
CA ALA A 137 -13.50 -4.02 12.23
C ALA A 137 -13.48 -4.48 10.75
N VAL A 138 -14.02 -5.66 10.49
CA VAL A 138 -14.13 -6.18 9.12
C VAL A 138 -15.26 -5.46 8.39
N ALA A 139 -14.96 -4.85 7.24
CA ALA A 139 -15.94 -4.25 6.34
C ALA A 139 -16.46 -5.25 5.31
N LYS A 140 -15.53 -6.01 4.69
CA LYS A 140 -15.85 -7.02 3.70
C LYS A 140 -14.91 -8.22 3.84
N SER A 141 -15.39 -9.40 3.52
CA SER A 141 -14.54 -10.57 3.38
C SER A 141 -15.04 -11.44 2.23
N PHE A 142 -14.11 -12.02 1.48
CA PHE A 142 -14.40 -12.91 0.39
C PHE A 142 -13.67 -14.24 0.61
N ALA A 143 -14.42 -15.23 1.07
CA ALA A 143 -13.91 -16.56 1.43
C ALA A 143 -12.67 -16.47 2.36
N ARG A 144 -11.66 -17.34 2.13
CA ARG A 144 -10.36 -17.31 2.81
C ARG A 144 -9.28 -16.61 1.95
N MET A 145 -9.68 -15.69 1.07
CA MET A 145 -8.82 -15.08 0.07
C MET A 145 -8.53 -13.62 0.38
N TYR A 146 -9.53 -12.88 0.83
CA TYR A 146 -9.47 -11.44 0.98
C TYR A 146 -10.29 -10.95 2.17
N VAL A 147 -9.76 -9.98 2.88
CA VAL A 147 -10.46 -9.22 3.94
C VAL A 147 -10.16 -7.75 3.74
N GLU A 148 -11.19 -6.93 3.78
CA GLU A 148 -11.10 -5.47 3.86
C GLU A 148 -11.56 -5.05 5.25
N PHE A 149 -10.73 -4.27 5.94
CA PHE A 149 -11.12 -3.69 7.20
C PHE A 149 -11.79 -2.33 6.97
N ALA A 150 -12.74 -2.01 7.83
CA ALA A 150 -13.37 -0.71 7.82
C ALA A 150 -12.30 0.37 8.05
N ALA A 151 -12.36 1.43 7.26
CA ALA A 151 -11.51 2.57 7.47
C ALA A 151 -11.87 3.20 8.83
N GLY A 152 -10.87 3.33 9.71
CA GLY A 152 -10.96 4.25 10.84
C GLY A 152 -10.91 5.70 10.35
N GLU A 153 -10.57 6.62 11.24
CA GLU A 153 -10.38 8.04 10.87
C GLU A 153 -9.08 8.30 10.10
N GLY A 154 -8.21 7.29 9.99
CA GLY A 154 -6.91 7.39 9.32
C GLY A 154 -7.02 7.43 7.79
N PRO A 155 -6.00 8.02 7.11
CA PRO A 155 -5.99 8.19 5.67
C PRO A 155 -5.65 6.91 4.89
N ILE A 156 -5.35 5.82 5.58
CA ILE A 156 -4.87 4.57 4.99
C ILE A 156 -5.81 3.42 5.37
N LYS A 157 -6.27 2.69 4.36
CA LYS A 157 -7.11 1.50 4.52
C LYS A 157 -6.25 0.25 4.56
N LEU A 158 -6.68 -0.75 5.33
CA LEU A 158 -6.03 -2.06 5.44
C LEU A 158 -6.85 -3.13 4.73
N GLY A 159 -6.17 -3.98 4.00
CA GLY A 159 -6.72 -5.23 3.52
C GLY A 159 -5.72 -6.38 3.66
N LEU A 160 -6.25 -7.59 3.81
CA LEU A 160 -5.47 -8.83 3.77
C LEU A 160 -5.79 -9.56 2.47
N TYR A 161 -4.77 -10.08 1.86
CA TYR A 161 -4.91 -10.90 0.67
C TYR A 161 -4.00 -12.12 0.79
N ARG A 162 -4.42 -13.27 0.27
CA ARG A 162 -3.55 -14.43 0.24
C ARG A 162 -2.26 -14.09 -0.50
N ARG A 163 -1.08 -14.29 0.14
CA ARG A 163 0.24 -13.84 -0.38
C ARG A 163 0.48 -14.16 -1.85
N ARG A 164 0.20 -15.41 -2.27
CA ARG A 164 0.36 -15.82 -3.68
C ARG A 164 -0.58 -15.08 -4.63
N ALA A 165 -1.81 -14.80 -4.19
CA ALA A 165 -2.78 -14.06 -4.99
C ALA A 165 -2.40 -12.58 -5.11
N LEU A 166 -1.87 -11.98 -4.03
CA LEU A 166 -1.37 -10.61 -4.03
C LEU A 166 -0.17 -10.45 -4.98
N ALA A 167 0.80 -11.37 -4.94
CA ALA A 167 1.93 -11.36 -5.85
C ALA A 167 1.50 -11.49 -7.33
N LYS A 168 0.54 -12.39 -7.62
CA LYS A 168 -0.05 -12.55 -8.95
C LYS A 168 -0.77 -11.28 -9.41
N ASP A 169 -1.53 -10.62 -8.52
CA ASP A 169 -2.18 -9.33 -8.81
C ASP A 169 -1.14 -8.24 -9.10
N ALA A 170 -0.04 -8.24 -8.38
CA ALA A 170 1.09 -7.33 -8.61
C ALA A 170 1.92 -7.65 -9.88
N GLY A 171 1.83 -8.86 -10.42
CA GLY A 171 2.60 -9.28 -11.59
C GLY A 171 4.03 -9.75 -11.26
N VAL A 172 4.25 -10.24 -10.04
CA VAL A 172 5.56 -10.72 -9.57
C VAL A 172 5.48 -12.15 -9.02
N PRO A 173 6.61 -12.89 -8.97
CA PRO A 173 6.69 -14.15 -8.25
C PRO A 173 6.37 -13.95 -6.75
N PRO A 174 5.73 -14.93 -6.07
CA PRO A 174 5.37 -14.81 -4.66
C PRO A 174 6.55 -15.02 -3.70
N GLU A 175 7.68 -15.51 -4.21
CA GLU A 175 8.88 -15.79 -3.44
C GLU A 175 9.58 -14.50 -3.03
N GLY A 176 10.12 -14.51 -1.83
CA GLY A 176 10.92 -13.43 -1.28
C GLY A 176 11.46 -13.81 0.09
N SER A 177 12.54 -13.17 0.49
CA SER A 177 13.21 -13.43 1.78
C SER A 177 13.70 -12.14 2.41
N GLY A 178 13.94 -12.18 3.71
CA GLY A 178 14.39 -11.04 4.49
C GLY A 178 13.24 -10.15 4.98
N ALA A 179 13.58 -8.94 5.38
CA ALA A 179 12.63 -8.00 5.97
C ALA A 179 11.56 -7.52 4.97
N HIS A 180 10.36 -7.22 5.48
CA HIS A 180 9.29 -6.59 4.69
C HIS A 180 9.63 -5.15 4.29
N ARG A 181 10.54 -4.48 5.03
CA ARG A 181 10.96 -3.09 4.83
C ARG A 181 9.79 -2.09 4.84
N ILE A 182 8.86 -2.35 5.73
CA ILE A 182 7.72 -1.48 6.00
C ILE A 182 7.41 -1.52 7.50
N ALA A 183 7.09 -0.36 8.06
CA ALA A 183 6.47 -0.25 9.37
C ALA A 183 5.14 0.51 9.24
N ILE A 184 4.13 0.05 9.95
CA ILE A 184 2.76 0.54 9.86
C ILE A 184 2.47 1.35 11.12
N GLY A 185 2.27 2.64 10.96
CA GLY A 185 2.00 3.54 12.09
C GLY A 185 0.49 3.71 12.31
N GLY A 186 0.04 3.41 13.52
CA GLY A 186 -1.37 3.51 13.88
C GLY A 186 -1.60 3.70 15.38
N ASP A 187 -2.87 3.85 15.76
CA ASP A 187 -3.30 4.03 17.15
C ASP A 187 -3.54 2.70 17.90
N GLY A 188 -3.35 1.57 17.22
CA GLY A 188 -3.49 0.24 17.81
C GLY A 188 -2.32 -0.25 18.67
N GLY A 189 -1.31 0.59 18.89
CA GLY A 189 -0.09 0.21 19.63
C GLY A 189 1.00 -0.41 18.76
N SER A 190 2.07 -0.88 19.42
CA SER A 190 3.19 -1.53 18.73
C SER A 190 3.10 -3.05 18.89
N PHE A 191 3.14 -3.76 17.79
CA PHE A 191 3.11 -5.22 17.73
C PHE A 191 3.71 -5.72 16.41
N THR A 192 3.90 -7.03 16.31
CA THR A 192 4.20 -7.71 15.04
C THR A 192 3.05 -8.66 14.73
N ASP A 193 2.57 -8.63 13.50
CA ASP A 193 1.47 -9.49 13.08
C ASP A 193 1.93 -10.94 12.82
N PRO A 194 1.01 -11.91 12.60
CA PRO A 194 1.37 -13.30 12.35
C PRO A 194 2.25 -13.54 11.12
N ASP A 195 2.25 -12.62 10.16
CA ASP A 195 3.05 -12.70 8.95
C ASP A 195 4.37 -11.91 9.03
N GLY A 196 4.66 -11.27 10.19
CA GLY A 196 5.91 -10.57 10.48
C GLY A 196 5.90 -9.08 10.16
N PHE A 197 4.75 -8.48 9.86
CA PHE A 197 4.68 -7.03 9.63
C PHE A 197 4.73 -6.26 10.95
N ALA A 198 5.64 -5.27 11.00
CA ALA A 198 5.85 -4.44 12.17
C ALA A 198 4.83 -3.29 12.24
N TRP A 199 4.21 -3.14 13.40
CA TRP A 199 3.32 -2.04 13.75
C TRP A 199 3.98 -1.16 14.81
N GLU A 200 3.86 0.14 14.63
CA GLU A 200 4.42 1.16 15.52
C GLU A 200 3.30 2.06 16.05
N ALA A 201 3.29 2.28 17.36
CA ALA A 201 2.36 3.25 17.94
C ALA A 201 2.66 4.64 17.38
N THR A 202 1.67 5.29 16.80
CA THR A 202 1.76 6.72 16.50
C THR A 202 1.22 7.47 17.71
N THR A 203 2.07 8.17 18.43
CA THR A 203 1.62 9.20 19.35
C THR A 203 0.91 10.27 18.52
N SER A 204 -0.38 10.48 18.80
CA SER A 204 -1.07 11.67 18.33
C SER A 204 -0.27 12.85 18.88
N ALA A 205 0.46 13.56 18.01
CA ALA A 205 1.00 14.85 18.39
C ALA A 205 -0.22 15.71 18.73
N ALA A 206 -0.42 15.95 20.00
CA ALA A 206 -1.41 16.93 20.46
C ALA A 206 -1.11 18.22 19.70
N LEU A 207 -2.11 18.69 18.95
CA LEU A 207 -2.12 20.03 18.38
C LEU A 207 -2.04 21.02 19.55
N SER A 208 -0.85 21.58 19.75
CA SER A 208 -0.62 22.71 20.64
C SER A 208 -0.82 23.99 19.85
#